data_c9eb0acec5d33e692149eb033f3a8c8d
#
_entry.id   c9eb0acec5d33e692149eb033f3a8c8d
#
_cell.length_a   1.000
_cell.length_b   1.000
_cell.length_c   1.000
_cell.angle_alpha   90.00
_cell.angle_beta   90.00
_cell.angle_gamma   90.00
#
_symmetry.space_group_name_H-M   'P 1'
#
loop_
_entity.id
_entity.type
_entity.pdbx_description
1 polymer ?
#
loop_
_entity_poly.entity_id
_entity_poly.type
_entity_poly.pdbx_seq_one_letter_code
_entity_poly.pdbx_strand_id
1 'polypeptide(L)'
;MKVNKLLTIACHKYVSSETSEKNNFVWNMIGSMIFAAASMILSLLIIRIVGEDDGGIFAIAITVAQMLAFIEYYETRTFQVTDTKSTFEFGHYKAVKYILFVVSVVVSIVYSILTAKSNIYKCIVILLMCIYRFVDAYADLYEGTFQKDGRLDLTGKSQAFRTVMSVTVMLVVLIITKNMILAISLSILIAILGLIIFDVMPMKTFRNIAVIWNEKYILGILKNCFPLFIGSFLWSYILSASRIAIDAKMASNYSAYFQTLFMPVSIVNLFATFVMKPALTKLADEYASDYKKPFIVSISKISVIIVGFTIICIIGAWILGIPVLQILTGSELIQYRMVLILLMFAGGINALSYFGYYVLTVMRKSGMIIIGYIVSAIVAKLANEYLVARYGIKGGAYGFLTSVTVSYTHLTLPTNSLV
;
A
#
# COMPACT_ATOMS: atom_id res chain seq x y z
N MET A 1 -3.55 10.84 -38.13
CA MET A 1 -5.00 10.54 -38.28
C MET A 1 -5.34 9.05 -38.07
N LYS A 2 -4.64 8.07 -38.67
CA LYS A 2 -4.92 6.61 -38.51
C LYS A 2 -4.72 6.09 -37.08
N VAL A 3 -3.68 6.52 -36.37
CA VAL A 3 -3.37 6.08 -35.00
C VAL A 3 -4.47 6.52 -34.01
N ASN A 4 -4.97 7.75 -34.12
CA ASN A 4 -6.07 8.22 -33.27
C ASN A 4 -7.35 7.40 -33.46
N LYS A 5 -7.65 6.99 -34.71
CA LYS A 5 -8.83 6.19 -35.02
C LYS A 5 -8.74 4.76 -34.46
N LEU A 6 -7.56 4.15 -34.50
CA LEU A 6 -7.30 2.82 -33.92
C LEU A 6 -7.37 2.86 -32.39
N LEU A 7 -6.79 3.87 -31.76
CA LEU A 7 -6.87 4.07 -30.29
C LEU A 7 -8.30 4.28 -29.83
N THR A 8 -9.10 5.07 -30.59
CA THR A 8 -10.51 5.29 -30.26
C THR A 8 -11.33 4.00 -30.37
N ILE A 9 -11.08 3.17 -31.39
CA ILE A 9 -11.76 1.87 -31.57
C ILE A 9 -11.36 0.91 -30.44
N ALA A 10 -10.07 0.84 -30.10
CA ALA A 10 -9.57 -0.03 -29.03
C ALA A 10 -10.15 0.42 -27.66
N CYS A 11 -10.19 1.73 -27.39
CA CYS A 11 -10.79 2.30 -26.20
C CYS A 11 -12.28 1.98 -26.12
N HIS A 12 -13.01 2.13 -27.23
CA HIS A 12 -14.45 1.81 -27.28
C HIS A 12 -14.69 0.32 -26.98
N LYS A 13 -13.87 -0.60 -27.54
CA LYS A 13 -13.95 -2.03 -27.27
C LYS A 13 -13.59 -2.36 -25.82
N TYR A 14 -12.62 -1.65 -25.22
CA TYR A 14 -12.22 -1.81 -23.81
C TYR A 14 -13.36 -1.41 -22.86
N VAL A 15 -14.08 -0.34 -23.19
CA VAL A 15 -15.18 0.23 -22.40
C VAL A 15 -16.51 -0.50 -22.65
N SER A 16 -16.79 -0.92 -23.88
CA SER A 16 -18.09 -1.48 -24.31
C SER A 16 -18.32 -2.94 -23.92
N SER A 17 -17.34 -3.61 -23.27
CA SER A 17 -17.56 -4.96 -22.76
C SER A 17 -18.67 -4.95 -21.72
N GLU A 18 -19.74 -5.71 -21.95
CA GLU A 18 -20.79 -5.92 -20.96
C GLU A 18 -20.18 -6.41 -19.64
N THR A 19 -20.53 -5.76 -18.55
CA THR A 19 -20.03 -6.10 -17.23
C THR A 19 -21.05 -6.88 -16.43
N SER A 20 -20.71 -8.10 -16.04
CA SER A 20 -21.39 -8.81 -14.97
C SER A 20 -20.72 -8.50 -13.63
N GLU A 21 -21.45 -8.63 -12.52
CA GLU A 21 -20.88 -8.52 -11.17
C GLU A 21 -19.68 -9.45 -10.97
N LYS A 22 -19.76 -10.67 -11.54
CA LYS A 22 -18.66 -11.63 -11.53
C LYS A 22 -17.42 -11.08 -12.25
N ASN A 23 -17.59 -10.43 -13.39
CA ASN A 23 -16.49 -9.87 -14.17
C ASN A 23 -15.84 -8.68 -13.44
N ASN A 24 -16.64 -7.82 -12.81
CA ASN A 24 -16.19 -6.75 -11.93
C ASN A 24 -15.33 -7.29 -10.78
N PHE A 25 -15.81 -8.32 -10.09
CA PHE A 25 -15.08 -8.94 -8.98
C PHE A 25 -13.77 -9.57 -9.42
N VAL A 26 -13.79 -10.37 -10.49
CA VAL A 26 -12.61 -11.09 -10.98
C VAL A 26 -11.51 -10.13 -11.42
N TRP A 27 -11.83 -9.12 -12.23
CA TRP A 27 -10.82 -8.17 -12.69
C TRP A 27 -10.26 -7.30 -11.57
N ASN A 28 -11.10 -6.85 -10.65
CA ASN A 28 -10.64 -6.09 -9.48
C ASN A 28 -9.71 -6.93 -8.58
N MET A 29 -10.03 -8.22 -8.41
CA MET A 29 -9.16 -9.13 -7.67
C MET A 29 -7.82 -9.35 -8.38
N ILE A 30 -7.83 -9.64 -9.69
CA ILE A 30 -6.62 -9.83 -10.49
C ILE A 30 -5.73 -8.59 -10.46
N GLY A 31 -6.32 -7.39 -10.67
CA GLY A 31 -5.58 -6.13 -10.64
C GLY A 31 -4.90 -5.89 -9.29
N SER A 32 -5.64 -6.07 -8.20
CA SER A 32 -5.10 -5.91 -6.84
C SER A 32 -4.01 -6.94 -6.51
N MET A 33 -4.17 -8.18 -6.95
CA MET A 33 -3.15 -9.24 -6.76
C MET A 33 -1.88 -8.95 -7.55
N ILE A 34 -2.00 -8.54 -8.82
CA ILE A 34 -0.85 -8.17 -9.66
C ILE A 34 -0.10 -6.99 -9.04
N PHE A 35 -0.82 -5.96 -8.59
CA PHE A 35 -0.21 -4.80 -7.93
C PHE A 35 0.55 -5.17 -6.66
N ALA A 36 -0.03 -6.00 -5.80
CA ALA A 36 0.61 -6.48 -4.58
C ALA A 36 1.83 -7.37 -4.90
N ALA A 37 1.68 -8.34 -5.79
CA ALA A 37 2.76 -9.24 -6.20
C ALA A 37 3.92 -8.49 -6.87
N ALA A 38 3.63 -7.51 -7.72
CA ALA A 38 4.63 -6.69 -8.39
C ALA A 38 5.56 -5.98 -7.41
N SER A 39 5.02 -5.42 -6.34
CA SER A 39 5.81 -4.76 -5.29
C SER A 39 6.76 -5.72 -4.58
N MET A 40 6.31 -6.97 -4.33
CA MET A 40 7.13 -8.01 -3.73
C MET A 40 8.22 -8.48 -4.69
N ILE A 41 7.85 -8.80 -5.93
CA ILE A 41 8.76 -9.29 -6.98
C ILE A 41 9.84 -8.25 -7.27
N LEU A 42 9.47 -6.98 -7.43
CA LEU A 42 10.43 -5.89 -7.64
C LEU A 42 11.47 -5.84 -6.52
N SER A 43 11.03 -5.85 -5.25
CA SER A 43 11.94 -5.75 -4.11
C SER A 43 12.95 -6.89 -4.05
N LEU A 44 12.57 -8.11 -4.43
CA LEU A 44 13.44 -9.28 -4.41
C LEU A 44 14.38 -9.32 -5.63
N LEU A 45 13.84 -9.12 -6.84
CA LEU A 45 14.61 -9.22 -8.06
C LEU A 45 15.61 -8.08 -8.22
N ILE A 46 15.27 -6.88 -7.77
CA ILE A 46 16.19 -5.73 -7.87
C ILE A 46 17.44 -6.00 -7.03
N ILE A 47 17.32 -6.50 -5.79
CA ILE A 47 18.46 -6.86 -4.96
C ILE A 47 19.36 -7.86 -5.69
N ARG A 48 18.78 -8.88 -6.34
CA ARG A 48 19.56 -9.86 -7.12
C ARG A 48 20.25 -9.26 -8.33
N ILE A 49 19.66 -8.26 -8.98
CA ILE A 49 20.19 -7.68 -10.23
C ILE A 49 21.31 -6.67 -9.95
N VAL A 50 21.15 -5.81 -8.95
CA VAL A 50 22.06 -4.68 -8.68
C VAL A 50 22.98 -4.90 -7.47
N GLY A 51 22.77 -5.98 -6.72
CA GLY A 51 23.51 -6.27 -5.49
C GLY A 51 22.86 -5.66 -4.23
N GLU A 52 23.50 -5.92 -3.08
CA GLU A 52 22.92 -5.64 -1.78
C GLU A 52 22.89 -4.16 -1.42
N ASP A 53 23.92 -3.40 -1.80
CA ASP A 53 24.01 -1.97 -1.47
C ASP A 53 23.01 -1.13 -2.25
N ASP A 54 22.97 -1.26 -3.57
CA ASP A 54 21.98 -0.57 -4.42
C ASP A 54 20.57 -1.13 -4.19
N GLY A 55 20.44 -2.43 -3.94
CA GLY A 55 19.21 -3.07 -3.53
C GLY A 55 18.67 -2.50 -2.20
N GLY A 56 19.56 -2.16 -1.27
CA GLY A 56 19.23 -1.49 -0.01
C GLY A 56 18.72 -0.06 -0.24
N ILE A 57 19.34 0.68 -1.15
CA ILE A 57 18.84 2.01 -1.56
C ILE A 57 17.43 1.89 -2.19
N PHE A 58 17.21 0.89 -3.02
CA PHE A 58 15.89 0.64 -3.58
C PHE A 58 14.86 0.24 -2.51
N ALA A 59 15.26 -0.58 -1.53
CA ALA A 59 14.40 -1.05 -0.45
C ALA A 59 13.87 0.10 0.40
N ILE A 60 14.70 1.09 0.74
CA ILE A 60 14.23 2.28 1.43
C ILE A 60 13.43 3.19 0.50
N ALA A 61 13.82 3.32 -0.76
CA ALA A 61 13.11 4.15 -1.73
C ALA A 61 11.66 3.69 -1.94
N ILE A 62 11.43 2.38 -2.13
CA ILE A 62 10.08 1.83 -2.26
C ILE A 62 9.27 1.97 -0.96
N THR A 63 9.91 1.82 0.20
CA THR A 63 9.28 2.00 1.51
C THR A 63 8.78 3.44 1.71
N VAL A 64 9.64 4.41 1.45
CA VAL A 64 9.32 5.84 1.55
C VAL A 64 8.27 6.23 0.52
N ALA A 65 8.42 5.76 -0.71
CA ALA A 65 7.46 6.03 -1.79
C ALA A 65 6.05 5.49 -1.45
N GLN A 66 5.95 4.28 -0.89
CA GLN A 66 4.67 3.73 -0.43
C GLN A 66 4.07 4.54 0.71
N MET A 67 4.88 4.99 1.66
CA MET A 67 4.42 5.83 2.78
C MET A 67 3.95 7.20 2.30
N LEU A 68 4.74 7.91 1.50
CA LEU A 68 4.41 9.25 1.03
C LEU A 68 3.28 9.27 -0.01
N ALA A 69 3.04 8.16 -0.72
CA ALA A 69 1.91 8.04 -1.63
C ALA A 69 0.55 8.22 -0.92
N PHE A 70 0.45 7.96 0.39
CA PHE A 70 -0.77 8.24 1.15
C PHE A 70 -1.11 9.74 1.21
N ILE A 71 -0.15 10.65 1.04
CA ILE A 71 -0.41 12.08 0.91
C ILE A 71 -1.16 12.35 -0.40
N GLU A 72 -0.78 11.70 -1.50
CA GLU A 72 -1.44 11.83 -2.79
C GLU A 72 -2.79 11.09 -2.82
N TYR A 73 -2.89 9.90 -2.22
CA TYR A 73 -4.17 9.20 -2.07
C TYR A 73 -5.17 10.02 -1.28
N TYR A 74 -4.76 10.57 -0.15
CA TYR A 74 -5.55 11.40 0.75
C TYR A 74 -6.94 10.84 1.06
N GLU A 75 -7.14 9.53 0.87
CA GLU A 75 -8.43 8.82 1.00
C GLU A 75 -9.56 9.42 0.15
N THR A 76 -9.22 10.17 -0.89
CA THR A 76 -10.19 10.81 -1.78
C THR A 76 -11.09 9.81 -2.49
N ARG A 77 -10.57 8.62 -2.84
CA ARG A 77 -11.36 7.54 -3.45
C ARG A 77 -12.44 7.03 -2.51
N THR A 78 -12.10 6.75 -1.25
CA THR A 78 -13.05 6.28 -0.23
C THR A 78 -14.19 7.27 -0.07
N PHE A 79 -13.87 8.56 -0.03
CA PHE A 79 -14.87 9.63 0.07
C PHE A 79 -15.70 9.76 -1.22
N GLN A 80 -15.07 9.72 -2.39
CA GLN A 80 -15.73 9.82 -3.70
C GLN A 80 -16.77 8.71 -3.94
N VAL A 81 -16.42 7.47 -3.58
CA VAL A 81 -17.30 6.30 -3.76
C VAL A 81 -18.49 6.36 -2.79
N THR A 82 -18.30 6.91 -1.60
CA THR A 82 -19.34 7.03 -0.57
C THR A 82 -20.19 8.30 -0.69
N ASP A 83 -19.85 9.24 -1.56
CA ASP A 83 -20.66 10.43 -1.88
C ASP A 83 -21.85 10.05 -2.77
N THR A 84 -22.87 9.44 -2.16
CA THR A 84 -24.10 9.00 -2.86
C THR A 84 -24.95 10.15 -3.39
N LYS A 85 -24.84 11.34 -2.76
CA LYS A 85 -25.57 12.55 -3.18
C LYS A 85 -24.91 13.28 -4.34
N SER A 86 -23.72 12.80 -4.79
CA SER A 86 -22.93 13.45 -5.85
C SER A 86 -22.74 14.95 -5.62
N THR A 87 -22.46 15.32 -4.37
CA THR A 87 -22.26 16.71 -3.94
C THR A 87 -21.07 17.35 -4.65
N PHE A 88 -20.07 16.53 -4.99
CA PHE A 88 -18.84 16.95 -5.65
C PHE A 88 -18.73 16.31 -7.03
N GLU A 89 -18.37 17.12 -8.04
CA GLU A 89 -18.13 16.66 -9.39
C GLU A 89 -16.69 16.11 -9.56
N PHE A 90 -16.48 15.32 -10.60
CA PHE A 90 -15.16 14.77 -10.95
C PHE A 90 -14.08 15.87 -11.04
N GLY A 91 -14.43 17.02 -11.63
CA GLY A 91 -13.52 18.16 -11.80
C GLY A 91 -13.01 18.75 -10.48
N HIS A 92 -13.81 18.72 -9.40
CA HIS A 92 -13.40 19.16 -8.07
C HIS A 92 -12.37 18.19 -7.47
N TYR A 93 -12.63 16.88 -7.54
CA TYR A 93 -11.67 15.86 -7.10
C TYR A 93 -10.35 15.95 -7.88
N LYS A 94 -10.43 16.23 -9.19
CA LYS A 94 -9.25 16.40 -10.03
C LYS A 94 -8.43 17.64 -9.64
N ALA A 95 -9.07 18.75 -9.29
CA ALA A 95 -8.39 19.93 -8.74
C ALA A 95 -7.67 19.60 -7.42
N VAL A 96 -8.32 18.86 -6.51
CA VAL A 96 -7.71 18.39 -5.26
C VAL A 96 -6.49 17.52 -5.55
N LYS A 97 -6.57 16.58 -6.49
CA LYS A 97 -5.45 15.71 -6.86
C LYS A 97 -4.25 16.49 -7.40
N TYR A 98 -4.44 17.56 -8.16
CA TYR A 98 -3.33 18.42 -8.58
C TYR A 98 -2.64 19.10 -7.40
N ILE A 99 -3.41 19.62 -6.42
CA ILE A 99 -2.84 20.22 -5.21
C ILE A 99 -2.06 19.16 -4.41
N LEU A 100 -2.65 18.00 -4.20
CA LEU A 100 -2.02 16.90 -3.44
C LEU A 100 -0.75 16.40 -4.14
N PHE A 101 -0.75 16.30 -5.47
CA PHE A 101 0.44 15.93 -6.24
C PHE A 101 1.60 16.90 -5.99
N VAL A 102 1.34 18.21 -6.07
CA VAL A 102 2.36 19.23 -5.80
C VAL A 102 2.88 19.11 -4.37
N VAL A 103 1.97 18.99 -3.38
CA VAL A 103 2.33 18.81 -1.96
C VAL A 103 3.18 17.55 -1.77
N SER A 104 2.76 16.42 -2.36
CA SER A 104 3.48 15.14 -2.27
C SER A 104 4.88 15.22 -2.87
N VAL A 105 5.04 15.91 -4.01
CA VAL A 105 6.35 16.11 -4.64
C VAL A 105 7.24 16.98 -3.74
N VAL A 106 6.74 18.09 -3.20
CA VAL A 106 7.50 18.96 -2.30
C VAL A 106 7.93 18.19 -1.04
N VAL A 107 7.01 17.45 -0.41
CA VAL A 107 7.32 16.63 0.76
C VAL A 107 8.36 15.55 0.42
N SER A 108 8.25 14.91 -0.74
CA SER A 108 9.22 13.89 -1.16
C SER A 108 10.60 14.45 -1.42
N ILE A 109 10.72 15.66 -1.98
CA ILE A 109 12.01 16.34 -2.17
C ILE A 109 12.65 16.62 -0.80
N VAL A 110 11.93 17.23 0.13
CA VAL A 110 12.43 17.52 1.47
C VAL A 110 12.83 16.23 2.19
N TYR A 111 11.98 15.22 2.16
CA TYR A 111 12.26 13.92 2.80
C TYR A 111 13.49 13.23 2.19
N SER A 112 13.62 13.23 0.86
CA SER A 112 14.76 12.61 0.17
C SER A 112 16.09 13.27 0.54
N ILE A 113 16.11 14.61 0.60
CA ILE A 113 17.30 15.37 1.01
C ILE A 113 17.70 15.02 2.46
N LEU A 114 16.72 15.01 3.38
CA LEU A 114 16.98 14.71 4.79
C LEU A 114 17.45 13.25 5.02
N THR A 115 16.91 12.30 4.24
CA THR A 115 17.21 10.88 4.40
C THR A 115 18.51 10.48 3.70
N ALA A 116 18.85 11.12 2.59
CA ALA A 116 19.99 10.74 1.76
C ALA A 116 21.37 11.06 2.39
N LYS A 117 21.45 11.89 3.41
CA LYS A 117 22.70 12.23 4.13
C LYS A 117 23.87 12.52 3.17
N SER A 118 23.68 13.40 2.21
CA SER A 118 24.65 13.79 1.17
C SER A 118 24.90 12.76 0.06
N ASN A 119 24.23 11.62 0.06
CA ASN A 119 24.28 10.67 -1.06
C ASN A 119 23.27 11.09 -2.15
N ILE A 120 23.74 11.81 -3.16
CA ILE A 120 22.92 12.32 -4.26
C ILE A 120 22.22 11.20 -5.02
N TYR A 121 22.91 10.07 -5.25
CA TYR A 121 22.31 8.91 -5.93
C TYR A 121 21.09 8.37 -5.17
N LYS A 122 21.22 8.17 -3.86
CA LYS A 122 20.12 7.75 -2.98
C LYS A 122 18.97 8.76 -3.01
N CYS A 123 19.28 10.07 -2.98
CA CYS A 123 18.28 11.12 -3.04
C CYS A 123 17.44 11.03 -4.34
N ILE A 124 18.11 10.89 -5.48
CA ILE A 124 17.47 10.77 -6.79
C ILE A 124 16.60 9.51 -6.86
N VAL A 125 17.11 8.35 -6.40
CA VAL A 125 16.37 7.08 -6.44
C VAL A 125 15.10 7.16 -5.57
N ILE A 126 15.17 7.74 -4.36
CA ILE A 126 14.00 7.93 -3.49
C ILE A 126 12.98 8.83 -4.18
N LEU A 127 13.40 9.98 -4.73
CA LEU A 127 12.52 10.92 -5.39
C LEU A 127 11.82 10.31 -6.61
N LEU A 128 12.57 9.62 -7.47
CA LEU A 128 12.01 8.94 -8.64
C LEU A 128 11.00 7.85 -8.24
N MET A 129 11.30 7.06 -7.21
CA MET A 129 10.36 6.07 -6.70
C MET A 129 9.09 6.70 -6.11
N CYS A 130 9.20 7.85 -5.45
CA CYS A 130 8.03 8.62 -5.01
C CYS A 130 7.18 9.05 -6.21
N ILE A 131 7.78 9.65 -7.24
CA ILE A 131 7.07 10.06 -8.46
C ILE A 131 6.41 8.85 -9.13
N TYR A 132 7.10 7.70 -9.22
CA TYR A 132 6.54 6.47 -9.77
C TYR A 132 5.25 6.06 -9.03
N ARG A 133 5.25 6.11 -7.69
CA ARG A 133 4.07 5.78 -6.88
C ARG A 133 2.98 6.85 -6.92
N PHE A 134 3.34 8.12 -7.14
CA PHE A 134 2.35 9.19 -7.29
C PHE A 134 1.54 9.06 -8.58
N VAL A 135 2.09 8.45 -9.64
CA VAL A 135 1.30 8.10 -10.83
C VAL A 135 0.18 7.12 -10.49
N ASP A 136 0.46 6.10 -9.66
CA ASP A 136 -0.57 5.16 -9.19
C ASP A 136 -1.60 5.86 -8.29
N ALA A 137 -1.14 6.71 -7.36
CA ALA A 137 -2.01 7.45 -6.46
C ALA A 137 -2.89 8.48 -7.20
N TYR A 138 -2.39 9.05 -8.30
CA TYR A 138 -3.20 9.91 -9.18
C TYR A 138 -4.25 9.12 -9.98
N ALA A 139 -3.89 7.91 -10.45
CA ALA A 139 -4.82 7.02 -11.15
C ALA A 139 -6.04 6.64 -10.29
N ASP A 140 -5.87 6.60 -8.97
CA ASP A 140 -6.92 6.28 -8.00
C ASP A 140 -8.16 7.19 -8.12
N LEU A 141 -8.01 8.43 -8.61
CA LEU A 141 -9.12 9.32 -8.97
C LEU A 141 -10.06 8.70 -10.02
N TYR A 142 -9.48 8.15 -11.08
CA TYR A 142 -10.23 7.52 -12.18
C TYR A 142 -10.80 6.18 -11.74
N GLU A 143 -10.00 5.39 -11.03
CA GLU A 143 -10.39 4.10 -10.47
C GLU A 143 -11.57 4.22 -9.49
N GLY A 144 -11.57 5.27 -8.64
CA GLY A 144 -12.68 5.58 -7.74
C GLY A 144 -13.95 5.96 -8.51
N THR A 145 -13.81 6.68 -9.62
CA THR A 145 -14.94 7.03 -10.49
C THR A 145 -15.51 5.80 -11.19
N PHE A 146 -14.65 4.94 -11.78
CA PHE A 146 -15.10 3.68 -12.35
C PHE A 146 -15.82 2.81 -11.32
N GLN A 147 -15.31 2.75 -10.09
CA GLN A 147 -15.94 2.03 -9.00
C GLN A 147 -17.34 2.60 -8.67
N LYS A 148 -17.47 3.94 -8.59
CA LYS A 148 -18.75 4.62 -8.34
C LYS A 148 -19.76 4.35 -9.45
N ASP A 149 -19.29 4.24 -10.69
CA ASP A 149 -20.11 3.95 -11.88
C ASP A 149 -20.38 2.44 -12.08
N GLY A 150 -20.02 1.57 -11.11
CA GLY A 150 -20.24 0.12 -11.18
C GLY A 150 -19.28 -0.61 -12.13
N ARG A 151 -18.20 0.04 -12.57
CA ARG A 151 -17.22 -0.49 -13.53
C ARG A 151 -15.89 -0.86 -12.85
N LEU A 152 -15.96 -1.68 -11.79
CA LEU A 152 -14.77 -2.21 -11.11
C LEU A 152 -13.86 -3.05 -12.02
N ASP A 153 -14.40 -3.59 -13.12
CA ASP A 153 -13.60 -4.29 -14.14
C ASP A 153 -12.57 -3.37 -14.78
N LEU A 154 -12.94 -2.11 -15.08
CA LEU A 154 -12.01 -1.13 -15.64
C LEU A 154 -10.91 -0.74 -14.65
N THR A 155 -11.27 -0.57 -13.37
CA THR A 155 -10.30 -0.36 -12.28
C THR A 155 -9.26 -1.48 -12.23
N GLY A 156 -9.72 -2.74 -12.18
CA GLY A 156 -8.82 -3.89 -12.10
C GLY A 156 -7.95 -4.07 -13.35
N LYS A 157 -8.54 -3.88 -14.55
CA LYS A 157 -7.80 -3.93 -15.82
C LYS A 157 -6.73 -2.83 -15.89
N SER A 158 -7.08 -1.59 -15.56
CA SER A 158 -6.15 -0.47 -15.55
C SER A 158 -4.97 -0.75 -14.62
N GLN A 159 -5.27 -1.10 -13.36
CA GLN A 159 -4.25 -1.43 -12.37
C GLN A 159 -3.34 -2.57 -12.83
N ALA A 160 -3.90 -3.66 -13.39
CA ALA A 160 -3.13 -4.79 -13.88
C ALA A 160 -2.20 -4.42 -15.04
N PHE A 161 -2.74 -3.82 -16.09
CA PHE A 161 -1.96 -3.51 -17.31
C PHE A 161 -0.89 -2.45 -17.04
N ARG A 162 -1.23 -1.37 -16.33
CA ARG A 162 -0.29 -0.31 -15.95
C ARG A 162 0.86 -0.88 -15.12
N THR A 163 0.55 -1.71 -14.12
CA THR A 163 1.55 -2.35 -13.26
C THR A 163 2.45 -3.29 -14.03
N VAL A 164 1.88 -4.21 -14.84
CA VAL A 164 2.68 -5.16 -15.61
C VAL A 164 3.60 -4.46 -16.59
N MET A 165 3.10 -3.47 -17.33
CA MET A 165 3.91 -2.74 -18.32
C MET A 165 5.06 -1.98 -17.64
N SER A 166 4.80 -1.22 -16.59
CA SER A 166 5.83 -0.41 -15.93
C SER A 166 6.87 -1.26 -15.20
N VAL A 167 6.45 -2.34 -14.53
CA VAL A 167 7.35 -3.27 -13.84
C VAL A 167 8.20 -4.06 -14.83
N THR A 168 7.62 -4.52 -15.94
CA THR A 168 8.38 -5.22 -16.97
C THR A 168 9.47 -4.31 -17.56
N VAL A 169 9.14 -3.06 -17.88
CA VAL A 169 10.13 -2.10 -18.39
C VAL A 169 11.21 -1.82 -17.33
N MET A 170 10.84 -1.65 -16.07
CA MET A 170 11.82 -1.46 -14.98
C MET A 170 12.82 -2.61 -14.93
N LEU A 171 12.33 -3.86 -14.92
CA LEU A 171 13.19 -5.04 -14.83
C LEU A 171 14.04 -5.23 -16.08
N VAL A 172 13.46 -5.11 -17.28
CA VAL A 172 14.20 -5.27 -18.54
C VAL A 172 15.33 -4.24 -18.66
N VAL A 173 15.00 -2.96 -18.42
CA VAL A 173 16.01 -1.90 -18.48
C VAL A 173 17.10 -2.12 -17.42
N LEU A 174 16.72 -2.53 -16.21
CA LEU A 174 17.68 -2.78 -15.13
C LEU A 174 18.59 -3.98 -15.43
N ILE A 175 18.07 -5.05 -16.01
CA ILE A 175 18.87 -6.22 -16.42
C ILE A 175 19.90 -5.83 -17.47
N ILE A 176 19.49 -5.02 -18.47
CA ILE A 176 20.36 -4.63 -19.59
C ILE A 176 21.40 -3.59 -19.16
N THR A 177 20.97 -2.55 -18.43
CA THR A 177 21.80 -1.38 -18.19
C THR A 177 22.47 -1.36 -16.82
N LYS A 178 21.96 -2.12 -15.86
CA LYS A 178 22.33 -2.05 -14.43
C LYS A 178 22.19 -0.64 -13.83
N ASN A 179 21.47 0.25 -14.49
CA ASN A 179 21.27 1.63 -14.09
C ASN A 179 19.85 1.81 -13.51
N MET A 180 19.77 1.96 -12.19
CA MET A 180 18.50 2.05 -11.47
C MET A 180 17.77 3.37 -11.79
N ILE A 181 18.48 4.49 -11.93
CA ILE A 181 17.89 5.80 -12.26
C ILE A 181 17.20 5.72 -13.63
N LEU A 182 17.88 5.15 -14.64
CA LEU A 182 17.31 4.99 -15.97
C LEU A 182 16.08 4.05 -15.95
N ALA A 183 16.20 2.93 -15.23
CA ALA A 183 15.11 1.94 -15.13
C ALA A 183 13.85 2.55 -14.51
N ILE A 184 13.98 3.27 -13.40
CA ILE A 184 12.83 3.90 -12.72
C ILE A 184 12.27 5.02 -13.61
N SER A 185 13.12 5.85 -14.23
CA SER A 185 12.68 6.96 -15.08
C SER A 185 11.86 6.48 -16.29
N LEU A 186 12.32 5.43 -16.98
CA LEU A 186 11.54 4.84 -18.09
C LEU A 186 10.25 4.19 -17.60
N SER A 187 10.26 3.59 -16.41
CA SER A 187 9.05 3.02 -15.81
C SER A 187 8.01 4.08 -15.46
N ILE A 188 8.44 5.26 -15.02
CA ILE A 188 7.56 6.42 -14.80
C ILE A 188 6.87 6.82 -16.12
N LEU A 189 7.63 6.92 -17.21
CA LEU A 189 7.07 7.24 -18.52
C LEU A 189 6.02 6.21 -18.96
N ILE A 190 6.31 4.93 -18.78
CA ILE A 190 5.37 3.84 -19.12
C ILE A 190 4.15 3.85 -18.19
N ALA A 191 4.32 4.14 -16.90
CA ALA A 191 3.20 4.28 -15.97
C ALA A 191 2.28 5.44 -16.36
N ILE A 192 2.84 6.59 -16.77
CA ILE A 192 2.08 7.74 -17.27
C ILE A 192 1.36 7.39 -18.58
N LEU A 193 2.02 6.71 -19.52
CA LEU A 193 1.36 6.24 -20.74
C LEU A 193 0.22 5.26 -20.41
N GLY A 194 0.42 4.35 -19.47
CA GLY A 194 -0.63 3.45 -18.99
C GLY A 194 -1.80 4.20 -18.37
N LEU A 195 -1.54 5.21 -17.53
CA LEU A 195 -2.57 6.09 -16.97
C LEU A 195 -3.39 6.77 -18.09
N ILE A 196 -2.73 7.28 -19.11
CA ILE A 196 -3.42 7.94 -20.22
C ILE A 196 -4.30 6.94 -20.99
N ILE A 197 -3.78 5.76 -21.28
CA ILE A 197 -4.46 4.76 -22.14
C ILE A 197 -5.60 4.05 -21.36
N PHE A 198 -5.37 3.65 -20.12
CA PHE A 198 -6.31 2.78 -19.40
C PHE A 198 -7.23 3.53 -18.43
N ASP A 199 -6.92 4.80 -18.09
CA ASP A 199 -7.73 5.58 -17.17
C ASP A 199 -8.30 6.84 -17.82
N VAL A 200 -7.43 7.73 -18.37
CA VAL A 200 -7.86 9.04 -18.90
C VAL A 200 -8.70 8.89 -20.17
N MET A 201 -8.24 8.08 -21.13
CA MET A 201 -8.98 7.90 -22.41
C MET A 201 -10.34 7.22 -22.18
N PRO A 202 -10.45 6.12 -21.44
CA PRO A 202 -11.74 5.54 -21.11
C PRO A 202 -12.67 6.52 -20.38
N MET A 203 -12.17 7.25 -19.39
CA MET A 203 -12.98 8.20 -18.64
C MET A 203 -13.59 9.30 -19.52
N LYS A 204 -12.87 9.76 -20.55
CA LYS A 204 -13.40 10.75 -21.51
C LYS A 204 -14.64 10.26 -22.27
N THR A 205 -14.87 8.94 -22.36
CA THR A 205 -16.08 8.40 -23.02
C THR A 205 -17.29 8.41 -22.10
N PHE A 206 -17.09 8.49 -20.78
CA PHE A 206 -18.17 8.50 -19.79
C PHE A 206 -18.59 9.91 -19.38
N ARG A 207 -17.62 10.84 -19.28
CA ARG A 207 -17.90 12.19 -18.76
C ARG A 207 -16.85 13.22 -19.16
N ASN A 208 -17.21 14.48 -18.93
CA ASN A 208 -16.25 15.58 -19.02
C ASN A 208 -15.22 15.44 -17.90
N ILE A 209 -13.93 15.49 -18.27
CA ILE A 209 -12.79 15.39 -17.34
C ILE A 209 -12.10 16.74 -17.12
N ALA A 210 -12.75 17.85 -17.44
CA ALA A 210 -12.21 19.19 -17.17
C ALA A 210 -12.00 19.39 -15.65
N VAL A 211 -10.99 20.17 -15.31
CA VAL A 211 -10.72 20.58 -13.93
C VAL A 211 -11.68 21.70 -13.55
N ILE A 212 -12.27 21.62 -12.37
CA ILE A 212 -13.16 22.65 -11.84
C ILE A 212 -12.50 23.23 -10.58
N TRP A 213 -11.98 24.43 -10.69
CA TRP A 213 -11.40 25.15 -9.57
C TRP A 213 -12.50 25.91 -8.82
N ASN A 214 -12.92 25.34 -7.68
CA ASN A 214 -13.85 25.98 -6.77
C ASN A 214 -13.37 25.79 -5.33
N GLU A 215 -12.91 26.88 -4.73
CA GLU A 215 -12.30 26.85 -3.40
C GLU A 215 -13.16 26.19 -2.32
N LYS A 216 -14.46 26.50 -2.30
CA LYS A 216 -15.41 25.96 -1.33
C LYS A 216 -15.49 24.42 -1.43
N TYR A 217 -15.59 23.88 -2.63
CA TYR A 217 -15.67 22.44 -2.84
C TYR A 217 -14.32 21.75 -2.61
N ILE A 218 -13.21 22.36 -3.02
CA ILE A 218 -11.85 21.84 -2.78
C ILE A 218 -11.59 21.73 -1.28
N LEU A 219 -11.83 22.81 -0.50
CA LEU A 219 -11.69 22.79 0.95
C LEU A 219 -12.65 21.81 1.61
N GLY A 220 -13.87 21.67 1.08
CA GLY A 220 -14.84 20.70 1.55
C GLY A 220 -14.32 19.25 1.41
N ILE A 221 -13.76 18.87 0.25
CA ILE A 221 -13.17 17.54 0.04
C ILE A 221 -11.98 17.34 0.98
N LEU A 222 -11.04 18.29 1.03
CA LEU A 222 -9.85 18.19 1.88
C LEU A 222 -10.23 18.01 3.35
N LYS A 223 -11.16 18.79 3.87
CA LYS A 223 -11.63 18.71 5.26
C LYS A 223 -12.29 17.37 5.58
N ASN A 224 -13.12 16.86 4.68
CA ASN A 224 -13.84 15.61 4.90
C ASN A 224 -12.92 14.38 4.80
N CYS A 225 -11.92 14.42 3.92
CA CYS A 225 -10.94 13.33 3.76
C CYS A 225 -9.84 13.36 4.84
N PHE A 226 -9.58 14.50 5.49
CA PHE A 226 -8.46 14.68 6.43
C PHE A 226 -8.41 13.64 7.55
N PRO A 227 -9.50 13.29 8.26
CA PRO A 227 -9.45 12.29 9.32
C PRO A 227 -9.08 10.89 8.79
N LEU A 228 -9.58 10.53 7.60
CA LEU A 228 -9.27 9.26 6.95
C LEU A 228 -7.79 9.22 6.51
N PHE A 229 -7.32 10.32 5.93
CA PHE A 229 -5.91 10.49 5.54
C PHE A 229 -4.96 10.32 6.73
N ILE A 230 -5.22 10.98 7.85
CA ILE A 230 -4.37 10.85 9.04
C ILE A 230 -4.30 9.38 9.50
N GLY A 231 -5.44 8.68 9.53
CA GLY A 231 -5.48 7.27 9.90
C GLY A 231 -4.63 6.38 8.98
N SER A 232 -4.81 6.50 7.67
CA SER A 232 -4.08 5.70 6.68
C SER A 232 -2.59 6.06 6.61
N PHE A 233 -2.24 7.33 6.73
CA PHE A 233 -0.84 7.78 6.78
C PHE A 233 -0.10 7.25 8.01
N LEU A 234 -0.70 7.39 9.21
CA LEU A 234 -0.11 6.86 10.45
C LEU A 234 0.05 5.35 10.41
N TRP A 235 -0.94 4.63 9.87
CA TRP A 235 -0.84 3.20 9.63
C TRP A 235 0.34 2.85 8.73
N SER A 236 0.48 3.54 7.60
CA SER A 236 1.61 3.34 6.67
C SER A 236 2.95 3.65 7.32
N TYR A 237 3.01 4.69 8.16
CA TYR A 237 4.20 5.04 8.92
C TYR A 237 4.58 3.94 9.93
N ILE A 238 3.62 3.40 10.70
CA ILE A 238 3.85 2.31 11.66
C ILE A 238 4.48 1.10 10.97
N LEU A 239 3.97 0.73 9.79
CA LEU A 239 4.51 -0.37 9.00
C LEU A 239 5.91 -0.08 8.42
N SER A 240 6.26 1.18 8.21
CA SER A 240 7.52 1.60 7.59
C SER A 240 8.61 1.93 8.62
N ALA A 241 8.25 2.21 9.87
CA ALA A 241 9.13 2.78 10.89
C ALA A 241 10.41 1.95 11.14
N SER A 242 10.30 0.62 11.17
CA SER A 242 11.48 -0.27 11.35
C SER A 242 12.46 -0.19 10.18
N ARG A 243 11.95 -0.14 8.94
CA ARG A 243 12.78 -0.02 7.73
C ARG A 243 13.46 1.34 7.66
N ILE A 244 12.74 2.40 8.02
CA ILE A 244 13.28 3.76 8.10
C ILE A 244 14.38 3.85 9.16
N ALA A 245 14.19 3.23 10.34
CA ALA A 245 15.18 3.24 11.41
C ALA A 245 16.44 2.45 11.03
N ILE A 246 16.31 1.32 10.34
CA ILE A 246 17.46 0.53 9.83
C ILE A 246 18.26 1.35 8.82
N ASP A 247 17.60 1.96 7.85
CA ASP A 247 18.27 2.80 6.86
C ASP A 247 18.98 4.01 7.48
N ALA A 248 18.39 4.58 8.52
CA ALA A 248 18.98 5.72 9.23
C ALA A 248 20.23 5.36 10.06
N LYS A 249 20.31 4.13 10.58
CA LYS A 249 21.32 3.70 11.55
C LYS A 249 22.36 2.72 11.03
N MET A 250 22.07 2.02 9.93
CA MET A 250 22.87 0.92 9.41
C MET A 250 23.29 1.19 7.95
N ALA A 251 24.20 0.38 7.41
CA ALA A 251 24.59 0.44 6.01
C ALA A 251 23.45 -0.06 5.09
N SER A 252 23.50 0.32 3.81
CA SER A 252 22.41 0.08 2.86
C SER A 252 22.08 -1.40 2.66
N ASN A 253 23.08 -2.29 2.67
CA ASN A 253 22.87 -3.73 2.57
C ASN A 253 21.94 -4.29 3.65
N TYR A 254 21.97 -3.74 4.88
CA TYR A 254 21.03 -4.15 5.93
C TYR A 254 19.58 -3.78 5.62
N SER A 255 19.35 -2.69 4.89
CA SER A 255 18.03 -2.35 4.38
C SER A 255 17.53 -3.37 3.35
N ALA A 256 18.43 -3.88 2.47
CA ALA A 256 18.11 -4.98 1.55
C ALA A 256 17.75 -6.26 2.31
N TYR A 257 18.58 -6.66 3.29
CA TYR A 257 18.31 -7.87 4.09
C TYR A 257 16.98 -7.76 4.84
N PHE A 258 16.74 -6.64 5.51
CA PHE A 258 15.51 -6.46 6.27
C PHE A 258 14.27 -6.41 5.38
N GLN A 259 14.35 -5.74 4.23
CA GLN A 259 13.27 -5.73 3.24
C GLN A 259 12.96 -7.14 2.74
N THR A 260 14.00 -7.92 2.44
CA THR A 260 13.85 -9.33 2.01
C THR A 260 13.15 -10.16 3.09
N LEU A 261 13.60 -10.05 4.34
CA LEU A 261 13.01 -10.77 5.47
C LEU A 261 11.58 -10.30 5.82
N PHE A 262 11.25 -9.05 5.48
CA PHE A 262 9.93 -8.47 5.71
C PHE A 262 8.91 -8.89 4.64
N MET A 263 9.34 -9.29 3.44
CA MET A 263 8.43 -9.65 2.33
C MET A 263 7.40 -10.72 2.69
N PRO A 264 7.73 -11.83 3.35
CA PRO A 264 6.75 -12.86 3.70
C PRO A 264 5.62 -12.36 4.62
N VAL A 265 5.85 -11.29 5.40
CA VAL A 265 4.80 -10.65 6.22
C VAL A 265 3.63 -10.17 5.37
N SER A 266 3.91 -9.73 4.14
CA SER A 266 2.89 -9.26 3.20
C SER A 266 1.90 -10.37 2.81
N ILE A 267 2.32 -11.64 2.83
CA ILE A 267 1.46 -12.79 2.55
C ILE A 267 0.38 -12.93 3.63
N VAL A 268 0.77 -12.80 4.91
CA VAL A 268 -0.17 -12.86 6.04
C VAL A 268 -1.19 -11.72 5.97
N ASN A 269 -0.72 -10.51 5.65
CA ASN A 269 -1.59 -9.34 5.52
C ASN A 269 -2.56 -9.46 4.33
N LEU A 270 -2.09 -9.99 3.20
CA LEU A 270 -2.92 -10.23 2.03
C LEU A 270 -4.02 -11.25 2.33
N PHE A 271 -3.68 -12.35 3.00
CA PHE A 271 -4.65 -13.35 3.45
C PHE A 271 -5.70 -12.75 4.38
N ALA A 272 -5.28 -11.98 5.38
CA ALA A 272 -6.20 -11.29 6.28
C ALA A 272 -7.20 -10.42 5.50
N THR A 273 -6.73 -9.67 4.50
CA THR A 273 -7.58 -8.84 3.63
C THR A 273 -8.62 -9.67 2.87
N PHE A 274 -8.26 -10.86 2.36
CA PHE A 274 -9.20 -11.74 1.65
C PHE A 274 -10.27 -12.33 2.58
N VAL A 275 -9.90 -12.67 3.81
CA VAL A 275 -10.85 -13.17 4.81
C VAL A 275 -11.80 -12.06 5.26
N MET A 276 -11.29 -10.82 5.40
CA MET A 276 -12.02 -9.69 5.96
C MET A 276 -13.08 -9.12 5.02
N LYS A 277 -12.76 -8.92 3.74
CA LYS A 277 -13.67 -8.26 2.79
C LYS A 277 -15.05 -8.91 2.71
N PRO A 278 -15.18 -10.25 2.58
CA PRO A 278 -16.50 -10.91 2.58
C PRO A 278 -17.18 -10.92 3.95
N ALA A 279 -16.41 -10.89 5.04
CA ALA A 279 -16.96 -10.96 6.40
C ALA A 279 -17.57 -9.63 6.88
N LEU A 280 -17.22 -8.51 6.23
CA LEU A 280 -17.55 -7.16 6.72
C LEU A 280 -19.06 -6.90 6.76
N THR A 281 -19.79 -7.28 5.72
CA THR A 281 -21.25 -7.13 5.64
C THR A 281 -21.93 -7.95 6.74
N LYS A 282 -21.53 -9.21 6.88
CA LYS A 282 -22.04 -10.10 7.91
C LYS A 282 -21.81 -9.55 9.32
N LEU A 283 -20.60 -9.05 9.60
CA LEU A 283 -20.27 -8.42 10.89
C LEU A 283 -21.11 -7.16 11.15
N ALA A 284 -21.39 -6.37 10.11
CA ALA A 284 -22.24 -5.19 10.24
C ALA A 284 -23.68 -5.55 10.58
N ASP A 285 -24.25 -6.56 9.92
CA ASP A 285 -25.61 -7.06 10.18
C ASP A 285 -25.72 -7.67 11.59
N GLU A 286 -24.73 -8.47 12.00
CA GLU A 286 -24.67 -9.06 13.35
C GLU A 286 -24.52 -7.98 14.43
N TYR A 287 -23.76 -6.92 14.17
CA TYR A 287 -23.64 -5.79 15.10
C TYR A 287 -24.90 -4.95 15.19
N ALA A 288 -25.65 -4.79 14.11
CA ALA A 288 -26.91 -4.06 14.08
C ALA A 288 -28.03 -4.80 14.84
N SER A 289 -27.95 -6.11 15.04
CA SER A 289 -28.92 -6.89 15.78
C SER A 289 -28.87 -6.59 17.30
N ASP A 290 -29.99 -6.75 18.01
CA ASP A 290 -30.06 -6.58 19.46
C ASP A 290 -29.25 -7.63 20.22
N TYR A 291 -29.06 -8.80 19.61
CA TYR A 291 -28.34 -9.91 20.19
C TYR A 291 -26.87 -9.95 19.73
N LYS A 292 -25.93 -9.54 20.59
CA LYS A 292 -24.51 -9.37 20.23
C LYS A 292 -23.67 -10.66 20.19
N LYS A 293 -24.19 -11.79 20.70
CA LYS A 293 -23.44 -13.05 20.74
C LYS A 293 -22.96 -13.56 19.37
N PRO A 294 -23.75 -13.51 18.27
CA PRO A 294 -23.26 -13.89 16.94
C PRO A 294 -22.07 -13.04 16.48
N PHE A 295 -22.09 -11.73 16.73
CA PHE A 295 -21.01 -10.82 16.43
C PHE A 295 -19.70 -11.21 17.13
N ILE A 296 -19.75 -11.49 18.44
CA ILE A 296 -18.57 -11.94 19.22
C ILE A 296 -18.05 -13.29 18.71
N VAL A 297 -18.95 -14.23 18.40
CA VAL A 297 -18.58 -15.54 17.85
C VAL A 297 -17.90 -15.39 16.48
N SER A 298 -18.43 -14.52 15.62
CA SER A 298 -17.82 -14.25 14.30
C SER A 298 -16.43 -13.59 14.43
N ILE A 299 -16.26 -12.64 15.34
CA ILE A 299 -14.94 -12.05 15.65
C ILE A 299 -13.96 -13.14 16.09
N SER A 300 -14.36 -13.99 17.04
CA SER A 300 -13.50 -15.08 17.54
C SER A 300 -13.11 -16.06 16.42
N LYS A 301 -14.06 -16.48 15.58
CA LYS A 301 -13.79 -17.38 14.46
C LYS A 301 -12.78 -16.80 13.47
N ILE A 302 -12.97 -15.53 13.08
CA ILE A 302 -12.06 -14.85 12.14
C ILE A 302 -10.66 -14.71 12.77
N SER A 303 -10.58 -14.34 14.05
CA SER A 303 -9.30 -14.24 14.75
C SER A 303 -8.57 -15.60 14.78
N VAL A 304 -9.27 -16.68 15.05
CA VAL A 304 -8.70 -18.04 15.03
C VAL A 304 -8.20 -18.44 13.65
N ILE A 305 -8.93 -18.08 12.59
CA ILE A 305 -8.49 -18.33 11.20
C ILE A 305 -7.20 -17.56 10.89
N ILE A 306 -7.11 -16.28 11.27
CA ILE A 306 -5.90 -15.45 11.05
C ILE A 306 -4.71 -16.03 11.83
N VAL A 307 -4.92 -16.39 13.10
CA VAL A 307 -3.87 -17.01 13.95
C VAL A 307 -3.43 -18.35 13.37
N GLY A 308 -4.36 -19.22 13.00
CA GLY A 308 -4.06 -20.53 12.40
C GLY A 308 -3.24 -20.39 11.12
N PHE A 309 -3.64 -19.48 10.21
CA PHE A 309 -2.88 -19.21 9.00
C PHE A 309 -1.49 -18.63 9.31
N THR A 310 -1.39 -17.74 10.29
CA THR A 310 -0.09 -17.18 10.74
C THR A 310 0.84 -18.28 11.24
N ILE A 311 0.35 -19.24 12.02
CA ILE A 311 1.14 -20.38 12.50
C ILE A 311 1.65 -21.21 11.32
N ILE A 312 0.79 -21.51 10.33
CA ILE A 312 1.19 -22.23 9.11
C ILE A 312 2.30 -21.45 8.38
N CYS A 313 2.14 -20.14 8.25
CA CYS A 313 3.16 -19.30 7.61
C CYS A 313 4.48 -19.26 8.39
N ILE A 314 4.44 -19.25 9.73
CA ILE A 314 5.64 -19.32 10.58
C ILE A 314 6.36 -20.65 10.39
N ILE A 315 5.64 -21.77 10.38
CA ILE A 315 6.21 -23.11 10.14
C ILE A 315 6.83 -23.17 8.72
N GLY A 316 6.11 -22.68 7.71
CA GLY A 316 6.63 -22.58 6.35
C GLY A 316 7.89 -21.71 6.24
N ALA A 317 7.91 -20.56 6.92
CA ALA A 317 9.06 -19.67 6.97
C ALA A 317 10.26 -20.29 7.71
N TRP A 318 10.01 -21.09 8.76
CA TRP A 318 11.07 -21.81 9.47
C TRP A 318 11.76 -22.83 8.58
N ILE A 319 10.99 -23.60 7.79
CA ILE A 319 11.52 -24.69 6.94
C ILE A 319 12.08 -24.13 5.63
N LEU A 320 11.31 -23.33 4.91
CA LEU A 320 11.59 -22.91 3.54
C LEU A 320 11.97 -21.44 3.39
N GLY A 321 11.69 -20.60 4.39
CA GLY A 321 11.80 -19.15 4.25
C GLY A 321 13.19 -18.70 3.85
N ILE A 322 14.22 -19.05 4.61
CA ILE A 322 15.61 -18.66 4.29
C ILE A 322 16.09 -19.24 2.95
N PRO A 323 15.97 -20.57 2.68
CA PRO A 323 16.38 -21.11 1.38
C PRO A 323 15.72 -20.41 0.19
N VAL A 324 14.43 -20.18 0.25
CA VAL A 324 13.69 -19.52 -0.85
C VAL A 324 14.15 -18.07 -1.03
N LEU A 325 14.28 -17.30 0.06
CA LEU A 325 14.71 -15.91 0.00
C LEU A 325 16.16 -15.80 -0.52
N GLN A 326 17.05 -16.70 -0.14
CA GLN A 326 18.43 -16.74 -0.66
C GLN A 326 18.46 -17.06 -2.16
N ILE A 327 17.65 -17.99 -2.63
CA ILE A 327 17.55 -18.30 -4.07
C ILE A 327 17.04 -17.08 -4.85
N LEU A 328 16.07 -16.35 -4.31
CA LEU A 328 15.46 -15.20 -4.98
C LEU A 328 16.37 -13.97 -5.00
N THR A 329 17.08 -13.69 -3.92
CA THR A 329 17.91 -12.47 -3.80
C THR A 329 19.39 -12.69 -4.06
N GLY A 330 19.89 -13.91 -3.87
CA GLY A 330 21.31 -14.22 -3.91
C GLY A 330 22.07 -13.84 -2.64
N SER A 331 21.41 -13.31 -1.62
CA SER A 331 22.04 -12.82 -0.38
C SER A 331 22.17 -13.93 0.67
N GLU A 332 23.21 -13.86 1.50
CA GLU A 332 23.40 -14.80 2.63
C GLU A 332 22.53 -14.38 3.83
N LEU A 333 21.41 -15.07 4.05
CA LEU A 333 20.41 -14.71 5.06
C LEU A 333 20.31 -15.71 6.23
N ILE A 334 21.13 -16.76 6.25
CA ILE A 334 20.99 -17.87 7.22
C ILE A 334 21.05 -17.40 8.67
N GLN A 335 21.93 -16.42 8.95
CA GLN A 335 22.11 -15.82 10.27
C GLN A 335 20.89 -15.02 10.75
N TYR A 336 19.96 -14.67 9.87
CA TYR A 336 18.77 -13.88 10.17
C TYR A 336 17.47 -14.71 10.26
N ARG A 337 17.58 -16.05 10.32
CA ARG A 337 16.39 -16.93 10.44
C ARG A 337 15.46 -16.51 11.58
N MET A 338 16.01 -16.22 12.76
CA MET A 338 15.20 -15.79 13.91
C MET A 338 14.55 -14.41 13.70
N VAL A 339 15.18 -13.52 12.94
CA VAL A 339 14.59 -12.24 12.54
C VAL A 339 13.37 -12.47 11.65
N LEU A 340 13.47 -13.37 10.66
CA LEU A 340 12.35 -13.75 9.80
C LEU A 340 11.18 -14.30 10.62
N ILE A 341 11.42 -15.23 11.56
CA ILE A 341 10.35 -15.81 12.37
C ILE A 341 9.67 -14.74 13.25
N LEU A 342 10.47 -13.85 13.84
CA LEU A 342 9.95 -12.75 14.65
C LEU A 342 9.10 -11.78 13.82
N LEU A 343 9.53 -11.46 12.59
CA LEU A 343 8.77 -10.64 11.67
C LEU A 343 7.46 -11.32 11.25
N MET A 344 7.48 -12.64 11.02
CA MET A 344 6.26 -13.40 10.69
C MET A 344 5.26 -13.39 11.86
N PHE A 345 5.75 -13.57 13.09
CA PHE A 345 4.92 -13.47 14.30
C PHE A 345 4.32 -12.05 14.43
N ALA A 346 5.15 -11.02 14.30
CA ALA A 346 4.69 -9.64 14.31
C ALA A 346 3.69 -9.35 13.17
N GLY A 347 3.89 -9.97 12.00
CA GLY A 347 2.96 -9.92 10.88
C GLY A 347 1.58 -10.49 11.21
N GLY A 348 1.51 -11.56 11.99
CA GLY A 348 0.26 -12.11 12.50
C GLY A 348 -0.47 -11.14 13.44
N ILE A 349 0.26 -10.49 14.36
CA ILE A 349 -0.30 -9.45 15.23
C ILE A 349 -0.77 -8.25 14.39
N ASN A 350 -0.02 -7.87 13.37
CA ASN A 350 -0.42 -6.82 12.43
C ASN A 350 -1.73 -7.17 11.70
N ALA A 351 -1.88 -8.40 11.25
CA ALA A 351 -3.10 -8.87 10.60
C ALA A 351 -4.31 -8.82 11.56
N LEU A 352 -4.12 -9.18 12.84
CA LEU A 352 -5.14 -9.02 13.88
C LEU A 352 -5.44 -7.54 14.17
N SER A 353 -4.44 -6.65 14.16
CA SER A 353 -4.65 -5.20 14.31
C SER A 353 -5.48 -4.64 13.15
N TYR A 354 -5.19 -5.07 11.93
CA TYR A 354 -5.97 -4.73 10.74
C TYR A 354 -7.41 -5.22 10.84
N PHE A 355 -7.62 -6.43 11.37
CA PHE A 355 -8.94 -6.93 11.70
C PHE A 355 -9.65 -6.05 12.75
N GLY A 356 -8.98 -5.69 13.83
CA GLY A 356 -9.51 -4.78 14.87
C GLY A 356 -9.95 -3.43 14.29
N TYR A 357 -9.20 -2.89 13.33
CA TYR A 357 -9.61 -1.68 12.59
C TYR A 357 -10.99 -1.86 11.92
N TYR A 358 -11.24 -2.98 11.24
CA TYR A 358 -12.54 -3.24 10.60
C TYR A 358 -13.65 -3.42 11.63
N VAL A 359 -13.39 -4.12 12.73
CA VAL A 359 -14.36 -4.30 13.84
C VAL A 359 -14.77 -2.92 14.40
N LEU A 360 -13.81 -2.03 14.69
CA LEU A 360 -14.09 -0.68 15.17
C LEU A 360 -14.82 0.18 14.14
N THR A 361 -14.55 -0.03 12.86
CA THR A 361 -15.24 0.65 11.76
C THR A 361 -16.72 0.22 11.72
N VAL A 362 -17.02 -1.07 11.86
CA VAL A 362 -18.40 -1.59 11.98
C VAL A 362 -19.10 -1.00 13.22
N MET A 363 -18.38 -0.89 14.33
CA MET A 363 -18.88 -0.28 15.57
C MET A 363 -19.00 1.25 15.50
N ARG A 364 -18.59 1.90 14.40
CA ARG A 364 -18.56 3.37 14.22
C ARG A 364 -17.72 4.11 15.27
N LYS A 365 -16.67 3.47 15.80
CA LYS A 365 -15.75 4.06 16.80
C LYS A 365 -14.48 4.64 16.15
N SER A 366 -14.62 5.42 15.08
CA SER A 366 -13.50 5.97 14.30
C SER A 366 -12.53 6.85 15.09
N GLY A 367 -13.03 7.58 16.10
CA GLY A 367 -12.16 8.38 16.98
C GLY A 367 -11.12 7.54 17.73
N MET A 368 -11.48 6.34 18.17
CA MET A 368 -10.57 5.42 18.87
C MET A 368 -9.48 4.87 17.93
N ILE A 369 -9.80 4.67 16.65
CA ILE A 369 -8.84 4.25 15.64
C ILE A 369 -7.73 5.31 15.48
N ILE A 370 -8.09 6.58 15.37
CA ILE A 370 -7.13 7.68 15.21
C ILE A 370 -6.24 7.80 16.45
N ILE A 371 -6.80 7.78 17.65
CA ILE A 371 -6.02 7.82 18.89
C ILE A 371 -5.06 6.62 18.98
N GLY A 372 -5.55 5.42 18.69
CA GLY A 372 -4.73 4.21 18.67
C GLY A 372 -3.55 4.30 17.71
N TYR A 373 -3.77 4.83 16.51
CA TYR A 373 -2.71 5.01 15.52
C TYR A 373 -1.72 6.12 15.90
N ILE A 374 -2.16 7.22 16.52
CA ILE A 374 -1.25 8.27 17.01
C ILE A 374 -0.30 7.70 18.07
N VAL A 375 -0.85 7.02 19.08
CA VAL A 375 -0.03 6.38 20.14
C VAL A 375 0.93 5.36 19.55
N SER A 376 0.42 4.50 18.66
CA SER A 376 1.25 3.47 18.00
C SER A 376 2.35 4.07 17.14
N ALA A 377 2.11 5.18 16.44
CA ALA A 377 3.12 5.86 15.62
C ALA A 377 4.22 6.50 16.47
N ILE A 378 3.88 7.09 17.61
CA ILE A 378 4.86 7.63 18.57
C ILE A 378 5.73 6.50 19.11
N VAL A 379 5.11 5.41 19.56
CA VAL A 379 5.83 4.23 20.06
C VAL A 379 6.68 3.62 18.94
N ALA A 380 6.16 3.52 17.71
CA ALA A 380 6.89 3.01 16.57
C ALA A 380 8.17 3.82 16.31
N LYS A 381 8.09 5.16 16.36
CA LYS A 381 9.27 6.02 16.21
C LYS A 381 10.30 5.74 17.31
N LEU A 382 9.90 5.88 18.56
CA LEU A 382 10.80 5.80 19.72
C LEU A 382 11.42 4.39 19.87
N ALA A 383 10.59 3.35 19.79
CA ALA A 383 11.03 1.97 19.94
C ALA A 383 11.98 1.56 18.81
N ASN A 384 11.67 1.87 17.55
CA ASN A 384 12.54 1.50 16.43
C ASN A 384 13.87 2.27 16.46
N GLU A 385 13.87 3.57 16.77
CA GLU A 385 15.10 4.35 16.91
C GLU A 385 16.03 3.78 18.00
N TYR A 386 15.47 3.43 19.16
CA TYR A 386 16.23 2.86 20.29
C TYR A 386 16.69 1.43 20.01
N LEU A 387 15.79 0.54 19.59
CA LEU A 387 16.09 -0.88 19.43
C LEU A 387 17.02 -1.16 18.26
N VAL A 388 16.88 -0.44 17.13
CA VAL A 388 17.80 -0.58 16.00
C VAL A 388 19.20 -0.06 16.37
N ALA A 389 19.30 1.05 17.09
CA ALA A 389 20.61 1.55 17.55
C ALA A 389 21.33 0.55 18.46
N ARG A 390 20.59 -0.26 19.24
CA ARG A 390 21.17 -1.19 20.21
C ARG A 390 21.37 -2.60 19.66
N TYR A 391 20.46 -3.09 18.81
CA TYR A 391 20.42 -4.49 18.37
C TYR A 391 20.49 -4.65 16.84
N GLY A 392 20.73 -3.57 16.09
CA GLY A 392 20.82 -3.60 14.63
C GLY A 392 19.57 -4.16 13.97
N ILE A 393 19.75 -5.07 13.01
CA ILE A 393 18.65 -5.67 12.24
C ILE A 393 17.63 -6.44 13.12
N LYS A 394 18.10 -7.08 14.21
CA LYS A 394 17.21 -7.72 15.21
C LYS A 394 16.36 -6.67 15.91
N GLY A 395 16.95 -5.50 16.18
CA GLY A 395 16.25 -4.36 16.76
C GLY A 395 15.10 -3.86 15.89
N GLY A 396 15.25 -3.91 14.55
CA GLY A 396 14.16 -3.59 13.62
C GLY A 396 12.97 -4.54 13.75
N ALA A 397 13.23 -5.84 13.93
CA ALA A 397 12.16 -6.83 14.15
C ALA A 397 11.48 -6.65 15.52
N TYR A 398 12.24 -6.40 16.60
CA TYR A 398 11.68 -6.06 17.91
C TYR A 398 10.86 -4.76 17.86
N GLY A 399 11.37 -3.74 17.18
CA GLY A 399 10.68 -2.47 17.02
C GLY A 399 9.37 -2.61 16.25
N PHE A 400 9.37 -3.39 15.17
CA PHE A 400 8.15 -3.71 14.44
C PHE A 400 7.14 -4.47 15.32
N LEU A 401 7.58 -5.50 16.03
CA LEU A 401 6.74 -6.26 16.97
C LEU A 401 6.12 -5.34 18.01
N THR A 402 6.90 -4.48 18.65
CA THR A 402 6.42 -3.53 19.66
C THR A 402 5.36 -2.59 19.05
N SER A 403 5.64 -2.05 17.85
CA SER A 403 4.75 -1.11 17.16
C SER A 403 3.38 -1.72 16.87
N VAL A 404 3.35 -2.94 16.30
CA VAL A 404 2.10 -3.61 15.95
C VAL A 404 1.36 -4.16 17.17
N THR A 405 2.07 -4.53 18.25
CA THR A 405 1.45 -4.97 19.51
C THR A 405 0.72 -3.82 20.19
N VAL A 406 1.33 -2.63 20.23
CA VAL A 406 0.67 -1.41 20.75
C VAL A 406 -0.55 -1.06 19.91
N SER A 407 -0.43 -1.13 18.58
CA SER A 407 -1.57 -0.92 17.68
C SER A 407 -2.70 -1.91 17.96
N TYR A 408 -2.39 -3.20 18.07
CA TYR A 408 -3.36 -4.25 18.39
C TYR A 408 -4.06 -4.01 19.73
N THR A 409 -3.31 -3.67 20.76
CA THR A 409 -3.85 -3.40 22.09
C THR A 409 -4.85 -2.25 22.07
N HIS A 410 -4.48 -1.12 21.47
CA HIS A 410 -5.36 0.05 21.39
C HIS A 410 -6.60 -0.16 20.53
N LEU A 411 -6.52 -1.00 19.49
CA LEU A 411 -7.67 -1.31 18.64
C LEU A 411 -8.59 -2.39 19.26
N THR A 412 -8.09 -3.20 20.20
CA THR A 412 -8.90 -4.25 20.86
C THR A 412 -9.47 -3.82 22.20
N LEU A 413 -8.87 -2.86 22.91
CA LEU A 413 -9.41 -2.34 24.17
C LEU A 413 -10.90 -1.95 24.10
N PRO A 414 -11.40 -1.28 23.05
CA PRO A 414 -12.80 -0.93 22.95
C PRO A 414 -13.74 -2.11 22.68
N THR A 415 -13.22 -3.23 22.17
CA THR A 415 -14.02 -4.45 21.93
C THR A 415 -14.22 -5.26 23.20
N ASN A 416 -13.30 -5.16 24.16
CA ASN A 416 -13.41 -5.83 25.46
C ASN A 416 -14.57 -5.29 26.31
N SER A 417 -15.06 -4.08 26.02
CA SER A 417 -16.26 -3.52 26.69
C SER A 417 -17.58 -4.10 26.17
N LEU A 418 -17.54 -5.01 25.20
CA LEU A 418 -18.70 -5.73 24.67
C LEU A 418 -18.92 -7.10 25.37
N VAL A 419 -17.94 -7.56 26.14
CA VAL A 419 -17.98 -8.75 26.98
C VAL A 419 -18.30 -8.35 28.41
#